data_35d86e68330842f33cbfd16b0762abeb
#
_entry.id   35d86e68330842f33cbfd16b0762abeb
#
_cell.length_a   1.000
_cell.length_b   1.000
_cell.length_c   1.000
_cell.angle_alpha   90.00
_cell.angle_beta   90.00
_cell.angle_gamma   90.00
#
_symmetry.space_group_name_H-M   'P 1'
#
loop_
_entity.id
_entity.type
_entity.pdbx_description
1 polymer ?
#
loop_
_entity_poly.entity_id
_entity_poly.type
_entity_poly.pdbx_seq_one_letter_code
_entity_poly.pdbx_strand_id
1 'polypeptide(L)'
;MRIHVVGLTAALALVSSVAAVGVRAGEAYPARPVRLVVPLFTGAGTDIIARQMGVLLGQALGQSVVVDNRPGASTTLGTHLVVKSTPDGHTLLVATTSTLSVLPTVMKTPYDSVKDLAPIAAFCVAPFVYVVSSESKFRTLDDMLGAARATPNKVSYGSSGTGTFTHMVVELLGVVAKVNFSHIPYKGVTGAHVDVLGGRIDFVADAPASTQAQIKAGRFRALAITSPKRNPVLPNVPTVAELGLRDAEADFITGLLAPAGPPPAIVARLQSETLKIARSNEWRDFLASQGYDVLAYDATEFATRVRTELVKWQRVVRERDIKIP
;
A
#
# COMPACT_ATOMS: atom_id res chain seq x y z
N MET A 1 47.50 -90.14 -23.19
CA MET A 1 47.04 -89.64 -21.89
C MET A 1 46.30 -88.35 -22.18
N ARG A 2 45.00 -88.39 -22.04
CA ARG A 2 44.08 -87.35 -22.48
C ARG A 2 43.89 -86.34 -21.36
N ILE A 3 44.00 -85.04 -21.64
CA ILE A 3 43.53 -83.98 -20.74
C ILE A 3 42.61 -83.08 -21.51
N HIS A 4 41.34 -83.05 -21.04
CA HIS A 4 40.30 -82.20 -21.56
C HIS A 4 40.42 -80.82 -20.88
N VAL A 5 40.45 -79.74 -21.68
CA VAL A 5 40.27 -78.35 -21.18
C VAL A 5 38.86 -77.94 -21.50
N VAL A 6 38.09 -77.77 -20.50
CA VAL A 6 36.74 -77.21 -20.58
C VAL A 6 36.84 -75.66 -20.46
N GLY A 7 36.47 -74.98 -21.53
CA GLY A 7 36.41 -73.53 -21.56
C GLY A 7 35.10 -73.05 -20.93
N LEU A 8 35.18 -72.22 -19.90
CA LEU A 8 34.05 -71.58 -19.24
C LEU A 8 33.95 -70.11 -19.74
N THR A 9 33.01 -69.87 -20.64
CA THR A 9 32.68 -68.55 -21.11
C THR A 9 31.69 -67.87 -20.10
N ALA A 10 32.19 -66.98 -19.31
CA ALA A 10 31.31 -66.09 -18.41
C ALA A 10 30.83 -64.90 -19.21
N ALA A 11 29.54 -64.89 -19.55
CA ALA A 11 28.85 -63.74 -20.11
C ALA A 11 28.57 -62.75 -19.03
N LEU A 12 29.25 -61.58 -19.08
CA LEU A 12 29.04 -60.45 -18.17
C LEU A 12 27.85 -59.61 -18.67
N ALA A 13 26.67 -59.83 -18.12
CA ALA A 13 25.50 -59.00 -18.36
C ALA A 13 25.66 -57.71 -17.62
N LEU A 14 26.00 -56.60 -18.28
CA LEU A 14 26.06 -55.27 -17.78
C LEU A 14 24.63 -54.72 -17.74
N VAL A 15 23.99 -54.82 -16.58
CA VAL A 15 22.67 -54.16 -16.33
C VAL A 15 22.92 -52.68 -16.17
N SER A 16 22.70 -51.91 -17.24
CA SER A 16 22.66 -50.44 -17.19
C SER A 16 21.43 -49.99 -16.43
N SER A 17 21.57 -49.74 -15.14
CA SER A 17 20.57 -49.02 -14.34
C SER A 17 20.55 -47.57 -14.79
N VAL A 18 19.67 -47.23 -15.73
CA VAL A 18 19.29 -45.86 -16.01
C VAL A 18 18.51 -45.39 -14.78
N ALA A 19 19.23 -44.73 -13.89
CA ALA A 19 18.58 -43.95 -12.83
C ALA A 19 17.72 -42.89 -13.54
N ALA A 20 16.41 -43.14 -13.64
CA ALA A 20 15.45 -42.12 -13.99
C ALA A 20 15.58 -41.04 -12.92
N VAL A 21 16.29 -39.97 -13.25
CA VAL A 21 16.19 -38.71 -12.51
C VAL A 21 14.74 -38.29 -12.69
N GLY A 22 13.91 -38.73 -11.76
CA GLY A 22 12.54 -38.25 -11.66
C GLY A 22 12.61 -36.73 -11.53
N VAL A 23 12.23 -36.05 -12.61
CA VAL A 23 11.88 -34.63 -12.52
C VAL A 23 10.81 -34.58 -11.43
N ARG A 24 11.20 -34.17 -10.22
CA ARG A 24 10.25 -33.85 -9.18
C ARG A 24 9.29 -32.85 -9.81
N ALA A 25 8.08 -33.31 -10.11
CA ALA A 25 6.95 -32.41 -10.39
C ALA A 25 6.97 -31.39 -9.28
N GLY A 26 7.25 -30.14 -9.62
CA GLY A 26 7.41 -29.08 -8.62
C GLY A 26 6.19 -29.13 -7.70
N GLU A 27 6.42 -29.19 -6.40
CA GLU A 27 5.35 -29.16 -5.41
C GLU A 27 4.36 -28.06 -5.80
N ALA A 28 3.08 -28.41 -5.86
CA ALA A 28 2.05 -27.44 -6.26
C ALA A 28 2.09 -26.25 -5.31
N TYR A 29 2.37 -25.07 -5.84
CA TYR A 29 2.37 -23.85 -5.05
C TYR A 29 0.94 -23.45 -4.64
N PRO A 30 0.71 -23.07 -3.36
CA PRO A 30 1.64 -23.09 -2.23
C PRO A 30 1.67 -24.46 -1.52
N ALA A 31 2.87 -24.99 -1.26
CA ALA A 31 3.07 -26.28 -0.56
C ALA A 31 3.03 -26.15 0.97
N ARG A 32 3.08 -24.94 1.51
CA ARG A 32 3.10 -24.61 2.94
C ARG A 32 2.42 -23.25 3.17
N PRO A 33 2.10 -22.88 4.41
CA PRO A 33 1.48 -21.60 4.72
C PRO A 33 2.22 -20.41 4.12
N VAL A 34 1.46 -19.46 3.59
CA VAL A 34 1.97 -18.19 3.07
C VAL A 34 1.98 -17.15 4.18
N ARG A 35 3.11 -16.52 4.40
CA ARG A 35 3.29 -15.43 5.36
C ARG A 35 3.03 -14.09 4.68
N LEU A 36 2.08 -13.33 5.18
CA LEU A 36 1.72 -12.02 4.69
C LEU A 36 2.22 -10.94 5.67
N VAL A 37 3.37 -10.37 5.38
CA VAL A 37 4.00 -9.36 6.24
C VAL A 37 3.29 -8.02 6.06
N VAL A 38 2.84 -7.45 7.18
CA VAL A 38 2.24 -6.12 7.26
C VAL A 38 3.18 -5.25 8.12
N PRO A 39 3.86 -4.23 7.54
CA PRO A 39 4.84 -3.43 8.25
C PRO A 39 4.21 -2.34 9.14
N LEU A 40 3.03 -2.61 9.69
CA LEU A 40 2.23 -1.71 10.52
C LEU A 40 1.73 -2.44 11.78
N PHE A 41 1.33 -1.66 12.77
CA PHE A 41 0.74 -2.21 13.99
C PHE A 41 -0.59 -2.90 13.71
N THR A 42 -0.87 -3.92 14.52
CA THR A 42 -2.16 -4.61 14.53
C THR A 42 -3.30 -3.60 14.79
N GLY A 43 -4.39 -3.73 14.03
CA GLY A 43 -5.54 -2.83 14.12
C GLY A 43 -5.44 -1.56 13.27
N ALA A 44 -4.30 -1.30 12.63
CA ALA A 44 -4.21 -0.26 11.60
C ALA A 44 -5.11 -0.60 10.40
N GLY A 45 -5.61 0.41 9.67
CA GLY A 45 -6.49 0.19 8.52
C GLY A 45 -5.91 -0.81 7.50
N THR A 46 -4.63 -0.69 7.17
CA THR A 46 -3.95 -1.65 6.28
C THR A 46 -3.89 -3.07 6.86
N ASP A 47 -3.78 -3.24 8.20
CA ASP A 47 -3.82 -4.56 8.84
C ASP A 47 -5.20 -5.21 8.71
N ILE A 48 -6.27 -4.45 8.91
CA ILE A 48 -7.66 -4.90 8.74
C ILE A 48 -7.88 -5.38 7.30
N ILE A 49 -7.44 -4.59 6.32
CA ILE A 49 -7.50 -4.92 4.89
C ILE A 49 -6.67 -6.17 4.56
N ALA A 50 -5.45 -6.27 5.10
CA ALA A 50 -4.57 -7.41 4.87
C ALA A 50 -5.13 -8.71 5.47
N ARG A 51 -5.79 -8.67 6.63
CA ARG A 51 -6.43 -9.85 7.25
C ARG A 51 -7.57 -10.38 6.39
N GLN A 52 -8.45 -9.53 5.91
CA GLN A 52 -9.53 -9.96 5.02
C GLN A 52 -8.98 -10.51 3.70
N MET A 53 -7.99 -9.84 3.10
CA MET A 53 -7.31 -10.37 1.91
C MET A 53 -6.66 -11.72 2.20
N GLY A 54 -6.02 -11.87 3.35
CA GLY A 54 -5.39 -13.12 3.78
C GLY A 54 -6.38 -14.29 3.91
N VAL A 55 -7.57 -14.04 4.46
CA VAL A 55 -8.65 -15.06 4.55
C VAL A 55 -9.08 -15.50 3.15
N LEU A 56 -9.44 -14.56 2.28
CA LEU A 56 -9.94 -14.85 0.93
C LEU A 56 -8.85 -15.48 0.04
N LEU A 57 -7.62 -15.00 0.15
CA LEU A 57 -6.49 -15.57 -0.59
C LEU A 57 -6.17 -16.99 -0.10
N GLY A 58 -6.27 -17.24 1.21
CA GLY A 58 -6.10 -18.58 1.78
C GLY A 58 -7.12 -19.57 1.23
N GLN A 59 -8.38 -19.19 1.14
CA GLN A 59 -9.45 -20.00 0.53
C GLN A 59 -9.15 -20.28 -0.96
N ALA A 60 -8.74 -19.26 -1.72
CA ALA A 60 -8.45 -19.38 -3.14
C ALA A 60 -7.21 -20.24 -3.45
N LEU A 61 -6.23 -20.21 -2.57
CA LEU A 61 -4.98 -20.97 -2.72
C LEU A 61 -5.07 -22.39 -2.12
N GLY A 62 -6.07 -22.69 -1.27
CA GLY A 62 -6.19 -23.94 -0.55
C GLY A 62 -5.12 -24.13 0.53
N GLN A 63 -4.52 -23.02 1.03
CA GLN A 63 -3.46 -23.05 2.03
C GLN A 63 -3.59 -21.85 2.97
N SER A 64 -3.20 -22.00 4.24
CA SER A 64 -3.25 -20.91 5.21
C SER A 64 -2.43 -19.71 4.78
N VAL A 65 -3.01 -18.50 4.87
CA VAL A 65 -2.33 -17.22 4.74
C VAL A 65 -2.28 -16.54 6.10
N VAL A 66 -1.09 -16.40 6.66
CA VAL A 66 -0.87 -15.90 8.02
C VAL A 66 -0.39 -14.46 7.98
N VAL A 67 -1.17 -13.54 8.54
CA VAL A 67 -0.77 -12.13 8.68
C VAL A 67 0.22 -11.99 9.82
N ASP A 68 1.38 -11.41 9.52
CA ASP A 68 2.47 -11.16 10.43
C ASP A 68 2.81 -9.67 10.48
N ASN A 69 2.42 -9.02 11.57
CA ASN A 69 2.68 -7.59 11.76
C ASN A 69 4.14 -7.37 12.18
N ARG A 70 4.88 -6.58 11.38
CA ARG A 70 6.28 -6.20 11.61
C ARG A 70 6.45 -4.68 11.56
N PRO A 71 5.91 -3.95 12.54
CA PRO A 71 6.03 -2.51 12.62
C PRO A 71 7.47 -2.09 12.96
N GLY A 72 7.77 -0.82 12.73
CA GLY A 72 9.03 -0.20 13.15
C GLY A 72 9.72 0.57 12.03
N ALA A 73 10.50 1.58 12.45
CA ALA A 73 11.27 2.48 11.59
C ALA A 73 10.45 2.95 10.36
N SER A 74 9.26 3.49 10.60
CA SER A 74 8.34 3.99 9.55
C SER A 74 8.05 2.94 8.45
N THR A 75 7.79 1.69 8.83
CA THR A 75 7.54 0.53 7.93
C THR A 75 8.77 -0.13 7.31
N THR A 76 9.96 0.46 7.41
CA THR A 76 11.17 -0.08 6.74
C THR A 76 11.60 -1.42 7.30
N LEU A 77 11.38 -1.69 8.60
CA LEU A 77 11.79 -2.93 9.23
C LEU A 77 11.08 -4.14 8.61
N GLY A 78 9.75 -4.12 8.55
CA GLY A 78 8.96 -5.21 7.96
C GLY A 78 9.19 -5.35 6.45
N THR A 79 9.32 -4.22 5.74
CA THR A 79 9.62 -4.23 4.30
C THR A 79 10.99 -4.86 4.01
N HIS A 80 12.02 -4.47 4.76
CA HIS A 80 13.37 -5.03 4.61
C HIS A 80 13.42 -6.53 4.92
N LEU A 81 12.65 -7.00 5.90
CA LEU A 81 12.50 -8.43 6.19
C LEU A 81 12.00 -9.18 4.95
N VAL A 82 10.99 -8.66 4.25
CA VAL A 82 10.49 -9.29 3.02
C VAL A 82 11.53 -9.25 1.91
N VAL A 83 12.17 -8.11 1.68
CA VAL A 83 13.23 -7.96 0.67
C VAL A 83 14.34 -9.00 0.85
N LYS A 84 14.66 -9.39 2.10
CA LYS A 84 15.68 -10.42 2.42
C LYS A 84 15.15 -11.85 2.44
N SER A 85 13.86 -12.05 2.23
CA SER A 85 13.27 -13.39 2.20
C SER A 85 13.49 -14.07 0.85
N THR A 86 13.41 -15.42 0.83
CA THR A 86 13.47 -16.20 -0.41
C THR A 86 12.30 -15.83 -1.33
N PRO A 87 12.52 -15.58 -2.62
CA PRO A 87 11.47 -15.18 -3.56
C PRO A 87 10.65 -16.37 -4.07
N ASP A 88 10.23 -17.27 -3.17
CA ASP A 88 9.49 -18.50 -3.46
C ASP A 88 7.96 -18.35 -3.32
N GLY A 89 7.48 -17.11 -3.11
CA GLY A 89 6.07 -16.81 -2.95
C GLY A 89 5.48 -17.08 -1.56
N HIS A 90 6.23 -17.67 -0.63
CA HIS A 90 5.71 -17.97 0.72
C HIS A 90 5.93 -16.85 1.74
N THR A 91 6.64 -15.78 1.37
CA THR A 91 6.71 -14.54 2.16
C THR A 91 6.37 -13.38 1.25
N LEU A 92 5.25 -12.72 1.54
CA LEU A 92 4.70 -11.63 0.76
C LEU A 92 4.60 -10.38 1.62
N LEU A 93 4.60 -9.21 0.99
CA LEU A 93 4.45 -7.90 1.61
C LEU A 93 3.09 -7.30 1.25
N VAL A 94 2.34 -6.83 2.23
CA VAL A 94 1.29 -5.84 2.00
C VAL A 94 1.89 -4.47 2.22
N ALA A 95 2.02 -3.71 1.15
CA ALA A 95 2.57 -2.36 1.21
C ALA A 95 1.61 -1.33 0.63
N THR A 96 1.87 -0.08 1.02
CA THR A 96 1.05 1.07 0.65
C THR A 96 1.86 2.08 -0.13
N THR A 97 1.20 3.07 -0.75
CA THR A 97 1.86 4.24 -1.37
C THR A 97 2.88 4.88 -0.42
N SER A 98 2.56 4.93 0.88
CA SER A 98 3.50 5.48 1.88
C SER A 98 4.83 4.72 1.89
N THR A 99 4.77 3.38 1.99
CA THR A 99 5.95 2.51 2.05
C THR A 99 6.74 2.50 0.74
N LEU A 100 6.02 2.45 -0.40
CA LEU A 100 6.64 2.22 -1.71
C LEU A 100 7.14 3.49 -2.38
N SER A 101 6.47 4.62 -2.17
CA SER A 101 6.70 5.81 -2.98
C SER A 101 6.96 7.08 -2.18
N VAL A 102 6.32 7.26 -1.02
CA VAL A 102 6.57 8.44 -0.18
C VAL A 102 7.87 8.28 0.60
N LEU A 103 7.98 7.23 1.39
CA LEU A 103 9.08 7.03 2.33
C LEU A 103 10.46 7.06 1.64
N PRO A 104 10.68 6.39 0.49
CA PRO A 104 11.97 6.46 -0.22
C PRO A 104 12.34 7.85 -0.74
N THR A 105 11.40 8.79 -0.78
CA THR A 105 11.68 10.17 -1.23
C THR A 105 12.03 11.11 -0.09
N VAL A 106 11.61 10.78 1.14
CA VAL A 106 11.81 11.64 2.31
C VAL A 106 12.92 11.16 3.23
N MET A 107 13.34 9.88 3.10
CA MET A 107 14.45 9.32 3.89
C MET A 107 15.17 8.20 3.13
N LYS A 108 16.41 7.90 3.54
CA LYS A 108 17.14 6.74 3.03
C LYS A 108 16.50 5.45 3.55
N THR A 109 15.95 4.65 2.67
CA THR A 109 15.40 3.32 3.01
C THR A 109 16.46 2.22 2.82
N PRO A 110 16.41 1.11 3.59
CA PRO A 110 17.28 -0.05 3.39
C PRO A 110 16.83 -0.95 2.22
N TYR A 111 16.00 -0.45 1.33
CA TYR A 111 15.49 -1.13 0.15
C TYR A 111 15.21 -0.13 -0.98
N ASP A 112 15.20 -0.62 -2.21
CA ASP A 112 14.71 0.06 -3.40
C ASP A 112 13.35 -0.54 -3.79
N SER A 113 12.29 0.26 -3.72
CA SER A 113 10.91 -0.20 -3.99
C SER A 113 10.69 -0.75 -5.40
N VAL A 114 11.55 -0.38 -6.35
CA VAL A 114 11.44 -0.79 -7.76
C VAL A 114 12.30 -2.00 -8.07
N LYS A 115 13.48 -2.11 -7.44
CA LYS A 115 14.45 -3.16 -7.75
C LYS A 115 14.33 -4.38 -6.84
N ASP A 116 14.04 -4.15 -5.55
CA ASP A 116 14.09 -5.19 -4.52
C ASP A 116 12.73 -5.88 -4.27
N LEU A 117 11.66 -5.34 -4.87
CA LEU A 117 10.29 -5.84 -4.74
C LEU A 117 9.67 -6.11 -6.11
N ALA A 118 8.94 -7.22 -6.21
CA ALA A 118 8.15 -7.60 -7.37
C ALA A 118 6.66 -7.36 -7.07
N PRO A 119 6.01 -6.37 -7.70
CA PRO A 119 4.57 -6.17 -7.59
C PRO A 119 3.79 -7.38 -8.09
N ILE A 120 2.73 -7.77 -7.38
CA ILE A 120 1.81 -8.84 -7.77
C ILE A 120 0.48 -8.25 -8.21
N ALA A 121 -0.17 -7.48 -7.33
CA ALA A 121 -1.40 -6.78 -7.64
C ALA A 121 -1.67 -5.67 -6.61
N ALA A 122 -2.29 -4.57 -7.03
CA ALA A 122 -2.93 -3.65 -6.10
C ALA A 122 -4.42 -3.95 -6.03
N PHE A 123 -4.99 -3.94 -4.84
CA PHE A 123 -6.32 -4.48 -4.58
C PHE A 123 -7.28 -3.52 -3.86
N CYS A 124 -6.78 -2.42 -3.31
CA CYS A 124 -7.63 -1.35 -2.80
C CYS A 124 -6.93 0.01 -2.82
N VAL A 125 -7.73 1.06 -2.71
CA VAL A 125 -7.29 2.44 -2.64
C VAL A 125 -8.14 3.20 -1.63
N ALA A 126 -7.52 4.11 -0.88
CA ALA A 126 -8.22 5.08 -0.04
C ALA A 126 -7.92 6.49 -0.56
N PRO A 127 -8.93 7.30 -0.84
CA PRO A 127 -8.73 8.72 -1.00
C PRO A 127 -8.50 9.37 0.36
N PHE A 128 -8.07 10.63 0.35
CA PHE A 128 -8.02 11.46 1.55
C PHE A 128 -9.01 12.60 1.44
N VAL A 129 -9.56 13.00 2.56
CA VAL A 129 -10.50 14.12 2.64
C VAL A 129 -9.90 15.22 3.51
N TYR A 130 -9.93 16.44 3.01
CA TYR A 130 -9.56 17.64 3.78
C TYR A 130 -10.73 18.02 4.66
N VAL A 131 -10.54 17.99 5.97
CA VAL A 131 -11.59 18.31 6.96
C VAL A 131 -11.17 19.43 7.89
N VAL A 132 -12.14 20.27 8.21
CA VAL A 132 -12.04 21.33 9.21
C VAL A 132 -13.08 21.09 10.31
N SER A 133 -12.99 21.78 11.45
CA SER A 133 -14.10 21.84 12.41
C SER A 133 -15.36 22.40 11.75
N SER A 134 -16.54 21.93 12.13
CA SER A 134 -17.80 22.52 11.69
C SER A 134 -17.92 24.01 12.06
N GLU A 135 -17.26 24.42 13.16
CA GLU A 135 -17.18 25.79 13.64
C GLU A 135 -16.15 26.66 12.90
N SER A 136 -15.34 26.04 12.03
CA SER A 136 -14.33 26.76 11.26
C SER A 136 -14.92 27.85 10.37
N LYS A 137 -14.21 28.95 10.21
CA LYS A 137 -14.52 30.01 9.24
C LYS A 137 -14.45 29.54 7.80
N PHE A 138 -13.69 28.45 7.52
CA PHE A 138 -13.56 27.88 6.18
C PHE A 138 -14.78 27.02 5.85
N ARG A 139 -15.57 27.43 4.87
CA ARG A 139 -16.75 26.72 4.40
C ARG A 139 -16.45 25.85 3.19
N THR A 140 -15.48 26.26 2.39
CA THR A 140 -15.03 25.61 1.15
C THR A 140 -13.52 25.46 1.14
N LEU A 141 -13.00 24.61 0.23
CA LEU A 141 -11.55 24.52 0.00
C LEU A 141 -11.00 25.87 -0.48
N ASP A 142 -11.73 26.59 -1.31
CA ASP A 142 -11.29 27.88 -1.86
C ASP A 142 -11.16 28.95 -0.76
N ASP A 143 -12.07 29.00 0.23
CA ASP A 143 -11.93 29.88 1.41
C ASP A 143 -10.59 29.62 2.12
N MET A 144 -10.26 28.35 2.33
CA MET A 144 -9.02 27.95 3.00
C MET A 144 -7.78 28.32 2.17
N LEU A 145 -7.82 28.05 0.88
CA LEU A 145 -6.73 28.39 -0.04
C LEU A 145 -6.58 29.92 -0.18
N GLY A 146 -7.69 30.66 -0.23
CA GLY A 146 -7.70 32.14 -0.24
C GLY A 146 -7.02 32.71 0.99
N ALA A 147 -7.33 32.20 2.17
CA ALA A 147 -6.68 32.62 3.42
C ALA A 147 -5.18 32.28 3.44
N ALA A 148 -4.78 31.11 2.93
CA ALA A 148 -3.39 30.72 2.84
C ALA A 148 -2.58 31.57 1.82
N ARG A 149 -3.23 32.03 0.74
CA ARG A 149 -2.63 32.99 -0.22
C ARG A 149 -2.45 34.35 0.41
N ALA A 150 -3.48 34.85 1.12
CA ALA A 150 -3.44 36.17 1.75
C ALA A 150 -2.39 36.24 2.87
N THR A 151 -2.19 35.16 3.59
CA THR A 151 -1.27 35.12 4.73
C THR A 151 -0.53 33.76 4.76
N PRO A 152 0.60 33.64 4.04
CA PRO A 152 1.37 32.40 4.00
C PRO A 152 1.76 31.90 5.40
N ASN A 153 1.74 30.58 5.61
CA ASN A 153 2.07 29.89 6.86
C ASN A 153 1.15 30.24 8.06
N LYS A 154 -0.02 30.85 7.83
CA LYS A 154 -0.98 31.11 8.91
C LYS A 154 -2.09 30.07 9.01
N VAL A 155 -2.42 29.38 7.91
CA VAL A 155 -3.34 28.25 7.96
C VAL A 155 -2.55 27.02 8.37
N SER A 156 -2.94 26.43 9.50
CA SER A 156 -2.23 25.32 10.14
C SER A 156 -2.89 23.99 9.86
N TYR A 157 -2.10 22.92 9.72
CA TYR A 157 -2.63 21.57 9.57
C TYR A 157 -1.88 20.55 10.41
N GLY A 158 -2.61 19.49 10.81
CA GLY A 158 -2.04 18.37 11.51
C GLY A 158 -1.76 17.18 10.59
N SER A 159 -0.76 16.39 10.93
CA SER A 159 -0.46 15.11 10.28
C SER A 159 -0.13 14.02 11.29
N SER A 160 -0.08 12.76 10.86
CA SER A 160 0.38 11.64 11.69
C SER A 160 1.91 11.60 11.89
N GLY A 161 2.61 12.64 11.46
CA GLY A 161 4.07 12.79 11.56
C GLY A 161 4.69 13.27 10.26
N THR A 162 5.89 13.82 10.35
CA THR A 162 6.66 14.30 9.19
C THR A 162 6.97 13.16 8.22
N GLY A 163 6.75 13.37 6.91
CA GLY A 163 6.97 12.38 5.87
C GLY A 163 5.91 11.29 5.76
N THR A 164 4.86 11.32 6.57
CA THR A 164 3.71 10.42 6.41
C THR A 164 2.82 10.85 5.25
N PHE A 165 1.93 9.96 4.79
CA PHE A 165 1.02 10.30 3.69
C PHE A 165 0.07 11.45 4.04
N THR A 166 -0.38 11.56 5.30
CA THR A 166 -1.21 12.68 5.80
C THR A 166 -0.48 14.03 5.74
N HIS A 167 0.86 14.05 5.90
CA HIS A 167 1.69 15.23 5.68
C HIS A 167 1.79 15.53 4.17
N MET A 168 2.22 14.53 3.40
CA MET A 168 2.57 14.71 1.99
C MET A 168 1.39 15.11 1.10
N VAL A 169 0.19 14.63 1.41
CA VAL A 169 -1.02 14.98 0.65
C VAL A 169 -1.39 16.46 0.82
N VAL A 170 -1.13 17.05 1.98
CA VAL A 170 -1.33 18.49 2.21
C VAL A 170 -0.25 19.31 1.53
N GLU A 171 1.00 18.85 1.57
CA GLU A 171 2.09 19.51 0.83
C GLU A 171 1.89 19.47 -0.69
N LEU A 172 1.33 18.37 -1.22
CA LEU A 172 0.93 18.28 -2.63
C LEU A 172 -0.13 19.34 -2.96
N LEU A 173 -1.17 19.48 -2.13
CA LEU A 173 -2.18 20.52 -2.29
C LEU A 173 -1.52 21.91 -2.31
N GLY A 174 -0.60 22.14 -1.39
CA GLY A 174 0.13 23.40 -1.29
C GLY A 174 0.97 23.71 -2.53
N VAL A 175 1.64 22.69 -3.11
CA VAL A 175 2.39 22.81 -4.39
C VAL A 175 1.45 23.20 -5.52
N VAL A 176 0.36 22.46 -5.68
CA VAL A 176 -0.59 22.65 -6.80
C VAL A 176 -1.34 23.98 -6.68
N ALA A 177 -1.79 24.34 -5.48
CA ALA A 177 -2.51 25.60 -5.22
C ALA A 177 -1.57 26.81 -5.06
N LYS A 178 -0.24 26.62 -5.05
CA LYS A 178 0.79 27.64 -4.81
C LYS A 178 0.58 28.41 -3.52
N VAL A 179 0.32 27.68 -2.42
CA VAL A 179 0.15 28.21 -1.08
C VAL A 179 1.05 27.50 -0.07
N ASN A 180 1.32 28.16 1.07
CA ASN A 180 2.09 27.58 2.16
C ASN A 180 1.21 27.43 3.40
N PHE A 181 1.21 26.23 3.97
CA PHE A 181 0.55 25.90 5.21
C PHE A 181 1.57 25.74 6.36
N SER A 182 1.13 25.87 7.60
CA SER A 182 1.95 25.58 8.78
C SER A 182 1.74 24.13 9.23
N HIS A 183 2.77 23.28 9.10
CA HIS A 183 2.70 21.88 9.49
C HIS A 183 2.90 21.68 10.97
N ILE A 184 2.02 20.87 11.60
CA ILE A 184 2.11 20.44 13.00
C ILE A 184 2.08 18.92 13.04
N PRO A 185 3.24 18.25 13.29
CA PRO A 185 3.32 16.81 13.35
C PRO A 185 2.81 16.25 14.68
N TYR A 186 2.01 15.17 14.63
CA TYR A 186 1.51 14.42 15.79
C TYR A 186 2.06 12.98 15.77
N LYS A 187 1.99 12.31 16.93
CA LYS A 187 2.24 10.86 17.04
C LYS A 187 0.96 10.08 16.64
N GLY A 188 0.54 10.22 15.38
CA GLY A 188 -0.72 9.67 14.87
C GLY A 188 -1.78 10.75 14.67
N VAL A 189 -2.73 10.52 13.73
CA VAL A 189 -3.69 11.53 13.28
C VAL A 189 -4.78 11.85 14.31
N THR A 190 -5.04 10.95 15.27
CA THR A 190 -6.08 11.14 16.30
C THR A 190 -5.85 12.39 17.13
N GLY A 191 -4.60 12.71 17.48
CA GLY A 191 -4.25 13.95 18.20
C GLY A 191 -4.57 15.19 17.36
N ALA A 192 -4.28 15.14 16.07
CA ALA A 192 -4.62 16.21 15.13
C ALA A 192 -6.14 16.40 15.01
N HIS A 193 -6.93 15.33 14.98
CA HIS A 193 -8.41 15.41 14.96
C HIS A 193 -8.94 16.15 16.20
N VAL A 194 -8.42 15.83 17.38
CA VAL A 194 -8.81 16.53 18.64
C VAL A 194 -8.51 18.01 18.54
N ASP A 195 -7.36 18.38 18.00
CA ASP A 195 -6.95 19.79 17.90
C ASP A 195 -7.71 20.56 16.82
N VAL A 196 -8.11 19.91 15.71
CA VAL A 196 -9.04 20.50 14.73
C VAL A 196 -10.41 20.77 15.38
N LEU A 197 -10.96 19.79 16.09
CA LEU A 197 -12.24 19.93 16.78
C LEU A 197 -12.20 21.04 17.86
N GLY A 198 -11.05 21.19 18.51
CA GLY A 198 -10.82 22.25 19.52
C GLY A 198 -10.39 23.60 18.92
N GLY A 199 -10.29 23.74 17.59
CA GLY A 199 -9.89 24.99 16.93
C GLY A 199 -8.43 25.38 17.17
N ARG A 200 -7.57 24.47 17.66
CA ARG A 200 -6.13 24.74 17.87
C ARG A 200 -5.32 24.67 16.59
N ILE A 201 -5.76 23.88 15.62
CA ILE A 201 -5.27 23.84 14.25
C ILE A 201 -6.46 23.92 13.29
N ASP A 202 -6.21 24.38 12.06
CA ASP A 202 -7.28 24.66 11.11
C ASP A 202 -7.85 23.41 10.44
N PHE A 203 -7.01 22.45 10.00
CA PHE A 203 -7.48 21.29 9.25
C PHE A 203 -6.54 20.07 9.35
N VAL A 204 -7.04 18.96 8.88
CA VAL A 204 -6.26 17.74 8.57
C VAL A 204 -6.69 17.17 7.24
N ALA A 205 -5.82 16.35 6.63
CA ALA A 205 -6.17 15.44 5.55
C ALA A 205 -6.07 13.99 6.07
N ASP A 206 -7.18 13.23 5.97
CA ASP A 206 -7.20 11.84 6.42
C ASP A 206 -8.20 11.01 5.61
N ALA A 207 -8.11 9.67 5.74
CA ALA A 207 -9.00 8.77 5.04
C ALA A 207 -10.46 8.91 5.51
N PRO A 208 -11.47 8.68 4.64
CA PRO A 208 -12.88 8.67 5.02
C PRO A 208 -13.18 7.74 6.19
N ALA A 209 -12.54 6.57 6.28
CA ALA A 209 -12.66 5.64 7.40
C ALA A 209 -12.48 6.31 8.77
N SER A 210 -11.52 7.24 8.88
CA SER A 210 -11.20 7.94 10.13
C SER A 210 -12.10 9.16 10.39
N THR A 211 -12.67 9.75 9.35
CA THR A 211 -13.33 11.06 9.43
C THR A 211 -14.85 11.01 9.26
N GLN A 212 -15.39 10.00 8.56
CA GLN A 212 -16.82 9.93 8.21
C GLN A 212 -17.76 9.97 9.40
N ALA A 213 -17.41 9.37 10.54
CA ALA A 213 -18.24 9.39 11.74
C ALA A 213 -18.40 10.82 12.27
N GLN A 214 -17.32 11.60 12.29
CA GLN A 214 -17.35 13.00 12.73
C GLN A 214 -18.03 13.91 11.71
N ILE A 215 -17.89 13.61 10.41
CA ILE A 215 -18.60 14.33 9.34
C ILE A 215 -20.12 14.09 9.46
N LYS A 216 -20.53 12.82 9.61
CA LYS A 216 -21.97 12.47 9.80
C LYS A 216 -22.56 13.07 11.09
N ALA A 217 -21.77 13.16 12.14
CA ALA A 217 -22.16 13.80 13.40
C ALA A 217 -22.16 15.36 13.33
N GLY A 218 -21.82 15.96 12.19
CA GLY A 218 -21.77 17.40 12.02
C GLY A 218 -20.65 18.09 12.78
N ARG A 219 -19.64 17.37 13.26
CA ARG A 219 -18.49 17.91 13.99
C ARG A 219 -17.34 18.32 13.06
N PHE A 220 -17.13 17.57 11.97
CA PHE A 220 -16.26 17.96 10.86
C PHE A 220 -17.06 18.42 9.66
N ARG A 221 -16.47 19.38 8.92
CA ARG A 221 -16.87 19.74 7.57
C ARG A 221 -15.80 19.25 6.62
N ALA A 222 -16.21 18.43 5.63
CA ALA A 222 -15.38 18.02 4.53
C ALA A 222 -15.33 19.11 3.46
N LEU A 223 -14.14 19.50 3.03
CA LEU A 223 -13.94 20.55 2.03
C LEU A 223 -13.73 19.99 0.63
N ALA A 224 -12.94 18.93 0.51
CA ALA A 224 -12.68 18.24 -0.75
C ALA A 224 -12.08 16.86 -0.49
N ILE A 225 -12.14 15.99 -1.52
CA ILE A 225 -11.55 14.65 -1.50
C ILE A 225 -10.54 14.50 -2.63
N THR A 226 -9.48 13.73 -2.41
CA THR A 226 -8.34 13.60 -3.34
C THR A 226 -8.55 12.59 -4.47
N SER A 227 -9.62 11.80 -4.44
CA SER A 227 -9.94 10.82 -5.49
C SER A 227 -10.37 11.50 -6.80
N PRO A 228 -10.19 10.83 -7.95
CA PRO A 228 -10.63 11.34 -9.25
C PRO A 228 -12.16 11.36 -9.39
N LYS A 229 -12.88 10.62 -8.54
CA LYS A 229 -14.35 10.57 -8.49
C LYS A 229 -14.80 10.79 -7.04
N ARG A 230 -16.04 11.29 -6.87
CA ARG A 230 -16.67 11.41 -5.54
C ARG A 230 -16.76 10.05 -4.85
N ASN A 231 -16.46 10.03 -3.57
CA ASN A 231 -16.51 8.80 -2.78
C ASN A 231 -17.96 8.47 -2.37
N PRO A 232 -18.42 7.22 -2.49
CA PRO A 232 -19.80 6.82 -2.17
C PRO A 232 -20.21 7.08 -0.71
N VAL A 233 -19.28 7.06 0.25
CA VAL A 233 -19.60 7.35 1.66
C VAL A 233 -19.64 8.85 1.95
N LEU A 234 -19.12 9.70 1.05
CA LEU A 234 -19.13 11.15 1.11
C LEU A 234 -19.59 11.79 -0.21
N PRO A 235 -20.79 11.46 -0.73
CA PRO A 235 -21.21 11.79 -2.09
C PRO A 235 -21.35 13.29 -2.37
N ASN A 236 -21.54 14.09 -1.33
CA ASN A 236 -21.70 15.53 -1.42
C ASN A 236 -20.36 16.30 -1.35
N VAL A 237 -19.24 15.60 -1.08
CA VAL A 237 -17.91 16.23 -1.01
C VAL A 237 -17.31 16.31 -2.41
N PRO A 238 -16.94 17.52 -2.90
CA PRO A 238 -16.35 17.66 -4.22
C PRO A 238 -14.95 17.05 -4.26
N THR A 239 -14.53 16.59 -5.44
CA THR A 239 -13.14 16.18 -5.66
C THR A 239 -12.25 17.39 -5.89
N VAL A 240 -10.95 17.23 -5.63
CA VAL A 240 -9.97 18.29 -5.97
C VAL A 240 -9.96 18.58 -7.47
N ALA A 241 -10.24 17.59 -8.32
CA ALA A 241 -10.36 17.75 -9.77
C ALA A 241 -11.57 18.63 -10.16
N GLU A 242 -12.74 18.43 -9.52
CA GLU A 242 -13.93 19.28 -9.72
C GLU A 242 -13.67 20.74 -9.32
N LEU A 243 -12.75 20.98 -8.40
CA LEU A 243 -12.33 22.31 -7.96
C LEU A 243 -11.15 22.90 -8.78
N GLY A 244 -10.80 22.26 -9.92
CA GLY A 244 -9.74 22.73 -10.80
C GLY A 244 -8.31 22.36 -10.34
N LEU A 245 -8.17 21.52 -9.33
CA LEU A 245 -6.89 21.12 -8.72
C LEU A 245 -6.56 19.65 -9.01
N ARG A 246 -6.71 19.21 -10.27
CA ARG A 246 -6.51 17.81 -10.68
C ARG A 246 -5.15 17.26 -10.27
N ASP A 247 -4.10 18.06 -10.34
CA ASP A 247 -2.75 17.64 -9.95
C ASP A 247 -2.57 17.41 -8.44
N ALA A 248 -3.58 17.77 -7.61
CA ALA A 248 -3.64 17.46 -6.19
C ALA A 248 -4.34 16.11 -5.89
N GLU A 249 -4.70 15.34 -6.93
CA GLU A 249 -5.17 13.97 -6.75
C GLU A 249 -4.08 13.12 -6.08
N ALA A 250 -4.48 12.38 -5.05
CA ALA A 250 -3.59 11.51 -4.28
C ALA A 250 -4.35 10.28 -3.79
N ASP A 251 -3.77 9.11 -4.10
CA ASP A 251 -4.34 7.82 -3.79
C ASP A 251 -3.44 7.05 -2.83
N PHE A 252 -4.00 6.59 -1.72
CA PHE A 252 -3.34 5.69 -0.80
C PHE A 252 -3.60 4.25 -1.23
N ILE A 253 -2.81 3.76 -2.19
CA ILE A 253 -2.94 2.43 -2.77
C ILE A 253 -2.36 1.39 -1.82
N THR A 254 -3.03 0.25 -1.69
CA THR A 254 -2.54 -0.93 -1.00
C THR A 254 -2.44 -2.10 -1.98
N GLY A 255 -1.32 -2.81 -1.93
CA GLY A 255 -1.06 -3.92 -2.83
C GLY A 255 -0.18 -5.01 -2.22
N LEU A 256 -0.12 -6.11 -2.96
CA LEU A 256 0.65 -7.30 -2.65
C LEU A 256 1.92 -7.33 -3.47
N LEU A 257 3.06 -7.59 -2.81
CA LEU A 257 4.38 -7.70 -3.44
C LEU A 257 5.12 -8.93 -2.92
N ALA A 258 6.05 -9.44 -3.71
CA ALA A 258 7.02 -10.45 -3.32
C ALA A 258 8.44 -9.84 -3.27
N PRO A 259 9.44 -10.50 -2.66
CA PRO A 259 10.84 -10.18 -2.92
C PRO A 259 11.15 -10.26 -4.43
N ALA A 260 12.11 -9.50 -4.92
CA ALA A 260 12.49 -9.51 -6.33
C ALA A 260 12.94 -10.91 -6.81
N GLY A 261 12.59 -11.25 -8.06
CA GLY A 261 12.97 -12.51 -8.71
C GLY A 261 12.10 -13.73 -8.39
N PRO A 262 10.80 -13.58 -8.06
CA PRO A 262 9.92 -14.74 -7.85
C PRO A 262 9.68 -15.47 -9.17
N PRO A 263 9.46 -16.81 -9.15
CA PRO A 263 9.10 -17.56 -10.34
C PRO A 263 7.86 -16.99 -11.03
N PRO A 264 7.86 -16.81 -12.36
CA PRO A 264 6.72 -16.21 -13.08
C PRO A 264 5.39 -16.93 -12.87
N ALA A 265 5.40 -18.26 -12.74
CA ALA A 265 4.19 -19.05 -12.48
C ALA A 265 3.57 -18.73 -11.12
N ILE A 266 4.38 -18.46 -10.10
CA ILE A 266 3.92 -18.06 -8.76
C ILE A 266 3.31 -16.65 -8.80
N VAL A 267 3.97 -15.73 -9.49
CA VAL A 267 3.42 -14.37 -9.69
C VAL A 267 2.07 -14.45 -10.39
N ALA A 268 1.97 -15.19 -11.49
CA ALA A 268 0.74 -15.35 -12.26
C ALA A 268 -0.40 -15.96 -11.40
N ARG A 269 -0.10 -16.97 -10.58
CA ARG A 269 -1.08 -17.60 -9.68
C ARG A 269 -1.58 -16.60 -8.62
N LEU A 270 -0.65 -15.97 -7.92
CA LEU A 270 -0.98 -14.97 -6.88
C LEU A 270 -1.76 -13.78 -7.46
N GLN A 271 -1.31 -13.25 -8.59
CA GLN A 271 -1.99 -12.15 -9.29
C GLN A 271 -3.41 -12.54 -9.68
N SER A 272 -3.59 -13.71 -10.32
CA SER A 272 -4.90 -14.20 -10.77
C SER A 272 -5.87 -14.27 -9.60
N GLU A 273 -5.48 -14.91 -8.49
CA GLU A 273 -6.38 -15.04 -7.33
C GLU A 273 -6.63 -13.69 -6.63
N THR A 274 -5.58 -12.86 -6.46
CA THR A 274 -5.76 -11.51 -5.87
C THR A 274 -6.71 -10.65 -6.70
N LEU A 275 -6.60 -10.66 -8.03
CA LEU A 275 -7.48 -9.88 -8.90
C LEU A 275 -8.92 -10.42 -8.95
N LYS A 276 -9.11 -11.75 -8.87
CA LYS A 276 -10.46 -12.33 -8.73
C LYS A 276 -11.12 -11.85 -7.44
N ILE A 277 -10.40 -11.89 -6.32
CA ILE A 277 -10.87 -11.37 -5.04
C ILE A 277 -11.18 -9.87 -5.16
N ALA A 278 -10.25 -9.07 -5.67
CA ALA A 278 -10.42 -7.63 -5.80
C ALA A 278 -11.65 -7.22 -6.62
N ARG A 279 -12.08 -8.07 -7.56
CA ARG A 279 -13.27 -7.84 -8.41
C ARG A 279 -14.56 -8.44 -7.83
N SER A 280 -14.51 -9.16 -6.71
CA SER A 280 -15.66 -9.78 -6.09
C SER A 280 -16.58 -8.76 -5.39
N ASN A 281 -17.87 -9.09 -5.26
CA ASN A 281 -18.81 -8.28 -4.50
C ASN A 281 -18.46 -8.27 -3.01
N GLU A 282 -18.05 -9.43 -2.46
CA GLU A 282 -17.64 -9.55 -1.07
C GLU A 282 -16.52 -8.56 -0.72
N TRP A 283 -15.50 -8.48 -1.57
CA TRP A 283 -14.39 -7.54 -1.38
C TRP A 283 -14.84 -6.08 -1.48
N ARG A 284 -15.69 -5.77 -2.45
CA ARG A 284 -16.26 -4.43 -2.62
C ARG A 284 -17.05 -3.98 -1.40
N ASP A 285 -17.95 -4.84 -0.90
CA ASP A 285 -18.82 -4.52 0.23
C ASP A 285 -17.99 -4.36 1.51
N PHE A 286 -16.99 -5.23 1.70
CA PHE A 286 -16.04 -5.10 2.80
C PHE A 286 -15.27 -3.75 2.72
N LEU A 287 -14.67 -3.41 1.58
CA LEU A 287 -13.94 -2.15 1.40
C LEU A 287 -14.83 -0.93 1.64
N ALA A 288 -16.04 -0.94 1.11
CA ALA A 288 -17.00 0.15 1.31
C ALA A 288 -17.31 0.36 2.80
N SER A 289 -17.46 -0.73 3.58
CA SER A 289 -17.66 -0.66 5.03
C SER A 289 -16.47 -0.01 5.76
N GLN A 290 -15.27 -0.16 5.20
CA GLN A 290 -14.02 0.40 5.73
C GLN A 290 -13.69 1.80 5.15
N GLY A 291 -14.52 2.33 4.25
CA GLY A 291 -14.27 3.63 3.58
C GLY A 291 -13.17 3.61 2.52
N TYR A 292 -12.84 2.43 2.00
CA TYR A 292 -11.93 2.21 0.89
C TYR A 292 -12.69 1.94 -0.39
N ASP A 293 -12.03 2.15 -1.54
CA ASP A 293 -12.54 1.82 -2.84
C ASP A 293 -11.77 0.62 -3.45
N VAL A 294 -12.44 -0.09 -4.36
CA VAL A 294 -11.80 -1.19 -5.10
C VAL A 294 -10.75 -0.64 -6.06
N LEU A 295 -9.57 -1.25 -6.04
CA LEU A 295 -8.57 -1.15 -7.08
C LEU A 295 -8.22 -2.58 -7.54
N ALA A 296 -8.00 -2.78 -8.84
CA ALA A 296 -7.69 -4.09 -9.38
C ALA A 296 -6.60 -3.95 -10.46
N TYR A 297 -5.43 -3.43 -10.04
CA TYR A 297 -4.26 -3.31 -10.91
C TYR A 297 -3.46 -4.61 -10.92
N ASP A 298 -3.10 -5.05 -12.12
CA ASP A 298 -2.15 -6.15 -12.29
C ASP A 298 -0.72 -5.73 -11.90
N ALA A 299 0.23 -6.66 -12.01
CA ALA A 299 1.63 -6.41 -11.65
C ALA A 299 2.25 -5.26 -12.46
N THR A 300 1.91 -5.14 -13.75
CA THR A 300 2.43 -4.13 -14.67
C THR A 300 1.87 -2.75 -14.35
N GLU A 301 0.56 -2.66 -14.17
CA GLU A 301 -0.15 -1.44 -13.78
C GLU A 301 0.33 -0.95 -12.41
N PHE A 302 0.46 -1.88 -11.46
CA PHE A 302 0.94 -1.54 -10.10
C PHE A 302 2.40 -1.07 -10.11
N ALA A 303 3.29 -1.76 -10.84
CA ALA A 303 4.68 -1.33 -10.99
C ALA A 303 4.79 0.06 -11.64
N THR A 304 3.97 0.33 -12.65
CA THR A 304 3.90 1.64 -13.32
C THR A 304 3.42 2.72 -12.35
N ARG A 305 2.38 2.41 -11.56
CA ARG A 305 1.87 3.34 -10.55
C ARG A 305 2.91 3.68 -9.49
N VAL A 306 3.65 2.68 -8.97
CA VAL A 306 4.73 2.93 -7.99
C VAL A 306 5.77 3.90 -8.55
N ARG A 307 6.22 3.73 -9.81
CA ARG A 307 7.18 4.64 -10.45
C ARG A 307 6.62 6.06 -10.60
N THR A 308 5.38 6.18 -11.06
CA THR A 308 4.71 7.49 -11.21
C THR A 308 4.57 8.20 -9.87
N GLU A 309 4.18 7.48 -8.82
CA GLU A 309 4.09 8.02 -7.47
C GLU A 309 5.47 8.47 -6.94
N LEU A 310 6.54 7.69 -7.16
CA LEU A 310 7.89 8.09 -6.78
C LEU A 310 8.27 9.46 -7.40
N VAL A 311 8.04 9.64 -8.68
CA VAL A 311 8.32 10.91 -9.38
C VAL A 311 7.50 12.06 -8.81
N LYS A 312 6.20 11.82 -8.56
CA LYS A 312 5.30 12.82 -7.97
C LYS A 312 5.79 13.27 -6.59
N TRP A 313 6.07 12.32 -5.70
CA TRP A 313 6.49 12.64 -4.34
C TRP A 313 7.89 13.24 -4.26
N GLN A 314 8.83 12.82 -5.13
CA GLN A 314 10.13 13.47 -5.28
C GLN A 314 10.00 14.96 -5.66
N ARG A 315 9.06 15.29 -6.55
CA ARG A 315 8.76 16.69 -6.90
C ARG A 315 8.28 17.46 -5.67
N VAL A 316 7.31 16.92 -4.92
CA VAL A 316 6.77 17.57 -3.71
C VAL A 316 7.85 17.80 -2.67
N VAL A 317 8.68 16.76 -2.39
CA VAL A 317 9.79 16.86 -1.42
C VAL A 317 10.77 17.98 -1.82
N ARG A 318 11.15 18.05 -3.10
CA ARG A 318 12.06 19.08 -3.62
C ARG A 318 11.46 20.48 -3.55
N GLU A 319 10.21 20.67 -3.98
CA GLU A 319 9.55 21.97 -4.03
C GLU A 319 9.23 22.51 -2.62
N ARG A 320 9.09 21.63 -1.62
CA ARG A 320 8.78 21.97 -0.23
C ARG A 320 9.99 21.87 0.71
N ASP A 321 11.17 21.52 0.22
CA ASP A 321 12.39 21.29 1.03
C ASP A 321 12.13 20.38 2.25
N ILE A 322 11.34 19.29 2.05
CA ILE A 322 10.96 18.39 3.13
C ILE A 322 12.16 17.55 3.51
N LYS A 323 12.58 17.66 4.78
CA LYS A 323 13.67 16.89 5.38
C LYS A 323 13.14 16.17 6.61
N ILE A 324 13.44 14.88 6.69
CA ILE A 324 13.25 14.12 7.94
C ILE A 324 14.62 14.05 8.61
N PRO A 325 14.73 14.52 9.87
CA PRO A 325 15.99 14.48 10.62
C PRO A 325 16.49 13.07 10.89
#